data_5922bd4b8fe9b1c49ec976eb6ed9fee5
#
_entry.id   5922bd4b8fe9b1c49ec976eb6ed9fee5
#
_cell.length_a   1.000
_cell.length_b   1.000
_cell.length_c   1.000
_cell.angle_alpha   90.00
_cell.angle_beta   90.00
_cell.angle_gamma   90.00
#
_symmetry.space_group_name_H-M   'P 1'
#
loop_
_entity.id
_entity.type
_entity.pdbx_description
1 polymer ?
#
loop_
_entity_poly.entity_id
_entity_poly.type
_entity_poly.pdbx_seq_one_letter_code
_entity_poly.pdbx_strand_id
1 'polypeptide(L)'
;MARSKPVLHRDDPKAEPLVGNIKVTREDWLNVAMDVLISDGVERVKVLALADRMAVSRSSFYWYFKSRQDLLDALLKQWEETNTAGMVSMADAEATTITAAICNVFRCTANPNLFNTALDFAVRDWARRSGPVRSLLDRSDHRRMEALSRMFQRYDYPEFEAQTRAKVLYYMQ
;
A
#
# COMPACT_ATOMS: atom_id res chain seq x y z
N MET A 1 -26.51 16.13 -51.67
CA MET A 1 -26.15 16.72 -50.35
C MET A 1 -24.88 16.07 -49.83
N ALA A 2 -23.77 16.78 -49.90
CA ALA A 2 -22.49 16.28 -49.40
C ALA A 2 -22.44 16.35 -47.85
N ARG A 3 -22.22 15.21 -47.16
CA ARG A 3 -22.00 15.19 -45.74
C ARG A 3 -20.65 15.86 -45.45
N SER A 4 -20.64 16.98 -44.73
CA SER A 4 -19.42 17.60 -44.22
C SER A 4 -18.71 16.63 -43.28
N LYS A 5 -17.41 16.47 -43.47
CA LYS A 5 -16.57 15.67 -42.54
C LYS A 5 -16.59 16.36 -41.14
N PRO A 6 -16.69 15.61 -40.03
CA PRO A 6 -16.58 16.21 -38.72
C PRO A 6 -15.21 16.84 -38.53
N VAL A 7 -15.16 18.11 -38.13
CA VAL A 7 -13.92 18.82 -37.79
C VAL A 7 -13.41 18.22 -36.49
N LEU A 8 -12.20 17.67 -36.51
CA LEU A 8 -11.54 17.17 -35.33
C LEU A 8 -11.07 18.35 -34.46
N HIS A 9 -11.20 18.24 -33.15
CA HIS A 9 -10.85 19.31 -32.19
C HIS A 9 -9.42 19.83 -32.35
N ARG A 10 -8.48 19.01 -32.83
CA ARG A 10 -7.08 19.39 -33.15
C ARG A 10 -6.95 20.37 -34.27
N ASP A 11 -7.98 20.50 -35.13
CA ASP A 11 -7.93 21.29 -36.38
C ASP A 11 -8.67 22.64 -36.19
N ASP A 12 -9.13 22.96 -34.96
CA ASP A 12 -9.72 24.25 -34.60
C ASP A 12 -8.65 25.23 -34.09
N PRO A 13 -8.32 26.29 -34.84
CA PRO A 13 -7.29 27.25 -34.45
C PRO A 13 -7.66 28.11 -33.23
N LYS A 14 -8.91 28.02 -32.74
CA LYS A 14 -9.40 28.67 -31.52
C LYS A 14 -9.53 27.71 -30.33
N ALA A 15 -9.23 26.42 -30.51
CA ALA A 15 -9.23 25.48 -29.41
C ALA A 15 -8.07 25.85 -28.44
N GLU A 16 -8.37 25.90 -27.14
CA GLU A 16 -7.32 25.98 -26.12
C GLU A 16 -6.33 24.82 -26.34
N PRO A 17 -5.02 25.06 -26.15
CA PRO A 17 -4.03 23.99 -26.28
C PRO A 17 -4.48 22.81 -25.40
N LEU A 18 -4.63 21.63 -25.98
CA LEU A 18 -4.84 20.42 -25.19
C LEU A 18 -3.74 20.38 -24.15
N VAL A 19 -4.11 20.51 -22.88
CA VAL A 19 -3.20 20.35 -21.74
C VAL A 19 -2.41 19.10 -22.02
N GLY A 20 -1.07 19.24 -22.17
CA GLY A 20 -0.21 18.20 -22.69
C GLY A 20 -0.52 16.89 -21.99
N ASN A 21 -0.56 15.79 -22.73
CA ASN A 21 -0.84 14.46 -22.23
C ASN A 21 -0.09 14.24 -20.91
N ILE A 22 -0.80 14.35 -19.79
CA ILE A 22 -0.23 13.99 -18.48
C ILE A 22 0.15 12.52 -18.63
N LYS A 23 1.45 12.26 -18.67
CA LYS A 23 1.99 10.90 -18.82
C LYS A 23 1.81 10.21 -17.48
N VAL A 24 0.66 9.60 -17.31
CA VAL A 24 0.34 8.81 -16.10
C VAL A 24 1.25 7.60 -16.08
N THR A 25 1.82 7.33 -14.91
CA THR A 25 2.72 6.20 -14.65
C THR A 25 1.97 5.06 -13.95
N ARG A 26 2.61 3.89 -13.87
CA ARG A 26 2.10 2.76 -13.07
C ARG A 26 1.94 3.16 -11.59
N GLU A 27 2.86 3.96 -11.09
CA GLU A 27 2.88 4.43 -9.70
C GLU A 27 1.73 5.39 -9.41
N ASP A 28 1.37 6.25 -10.34
CA ASP A 28 0.21 7.13 -10.20
C ASP A 28 -1.09 6.33 -10.04
N TRP A 29 -1.25 5.24 -10.81
CA TRP A 29 -2.38 4.32 -10.66
C TRP A 29 -2.40 3.65 -9.29
N LEU A 30 -1.23 3.20 -8.78
CA LEU A 30 -1.12 2.59 -7.44
C LEU A 30 -1.45 3.60 -6.36
N ASN A 31 -0.93 4.81 -6.43
CA ASN A 31 -1.15 5.86 -5.44
C ASN A 31 -2.62 6.25 -5.35
N VAL A 32 -3.27 6.51 -6.49
CA VAL A 32 -4.71 6.84 -6.50
C VAL A 32 -5.56 5.66 -6.04
N ALA A 33 -5.20 4.43 -6.39
CA ALA A 33 -5.90 3.24 -5.91
C ALA A 33 -5.71 3.02 -4.39
N MET A 34 -4.51 3.32 -3.86
CA MET A 34 -4.23 3.29 -2.42
C MET A 34 -5.06 4.33 -1.67
N ASP A 35 -5.13 5.57 -2.18
CA ASP A 35 -5.96 6.62 -1.60
C ASP A 35 -7.44 6.20 -1.51
N VAL A 36 -7.99 5.61 -2.61
CA VAL A 36 -9.36 5.13 -2.64
C VAL A 36 -9.55 3.93 -1.70
N LEU A 37 -8.58 3.02 -1.63
CA LEU A 37 -8.62 1.89 -0.69
C LEU A 37 -8.69 2.38 0.76
N ILE A 38 -7.90 3.39 1.11
CA ILE A 38 -7.85 3.97 2.46
C ILE A 38 -9.14 4.74 2.79
N SER A 39 -9.62 5.58 1.87
CA SER A 39 -10.77 6.47 2.12
C SER A 39 -12.13 5.77 2.01
N ASP A 40 -12.27 4.88 1.01
CA ASP A 40 -13.58 4.38 0.57
C ASP A 40 -13.68 2.84 0.59
N GLY A 41 -12.59 2.15 0.87
CA GLY A 41 -12.50 0.70 0.90
C GLY A 41 -12.34 0.04 -0.47
N VAL A 42 -12.04 -1.27 -0.45
CA VAL A 42 -11.67 -2.05 -1.66
C VAL A 42 -12.77 -2.10 -2.72
N GLU A 43 -14.04 -2.04 -2.33
CA GLU A 43 -15.17 -2.08 -3.27
C GLU A 43 -15.24 -0.84 -4.17
N ARG A 44 -14.65 0.26 -3.74
CA ARG A 44 -14.57 1.51 -4.50
C ARG A 44 -13.35 1.60 -5.41
N VAL A 45 -12.37 0.74 -5.25
CA VAL A 45 -11.21 0.64 -6.15
C VAL A 45 -11.67 0.06 -7.49
N LYS A 46 -12.22 0.89 -8.38
CA LYS A 46 -12.75 0.52 -9.70
C LYS A 46 -12.00 1.26 -10.78
N VAL A 47 -11.59 0.57 -11.84
CA VAL A 47 -10.76 1.13 -12.92
C VAL A 47 -11.37 2.41 -13.51
N LEU A 48 -12.67 2.44 -13.75
CA LEU A 48 -13.34 3.63 -14.30
C LEU A 48 -13.29 4.81 -13.32
N ALA A 49 -13.58 4.58 -12.03
CA ALA A 49 -13.55 5.62 -11.01
C ALA A 49 -12.14 6.20 -10.80
N LEU A 50 -11.10 5.34 -10.88
CA LEU A 50 -9.71 5.79 -10.82
C LEU A 50 -9.32 6.62 -12.04
N ALA A 51 -9.72 6.18 -13.24
CA ALA A 51 -9.48 6.91 -14.50
C ALA A 51 -10.12 8.30 -14.47
N ASP A 52 -11.39 8.38 -14.02
CA ASP A 52 -12.13 9.63 -13.87
C ASP A 52 -11.43 10.56 -12.87
N ARG A 53 -10.98 10.04 -11.71
CA ARG A 53 -10.27 10.82 -10.68
C ARG A 53 -8.94 11.38 -11.17
N MET A 54 -8.28 10.67 -12.10
CA MET A 54 -6.99 11.08 -12.70
C MET A 54 -7.18 11.90 -13.98
N ALA A 55 -8.41 12.11 -14.45
CA ALA A 55 -8.75 12.76 -15.72
C ALA A 55 -8.05 12.12 -16.94
N VAL A 56 -7.97 10.78 -16.96
CA VAL A 56 -7.34 10.00 -18.04
C VAL A 56 -8.30 8.97 -18.63
N SER A 57 -7.98 8.47 -19.83
CA SER A 57 -8.78 7.42 -20.45
C SER A 57 -8.62 6.09 -19.71
N ARG A 58 -9.71 5.31 -19.59
CA ARG A 58 -9.67 3.95 -19.06
C ARG A 58 -8.67 3.04 -19.78
N SER A 59 -8.43 3.28 -21.08
CA SER A 59 -7.49 2.48 -21.86
C SER A 59 -6.05 2.60 -21.37
N SER A 60 -5.68 3.75 -20.77
CA SER A 60 -4.33 3.94 -20.21
C SER A 60 -4.03 3.02 -19.02
N PHE A 61 -5.04 2.56 -18.29
CA PHE A 61 -4.89 1.57 -17.23
C PHE A 61 -4.28 0.26 -17.75
N TYR A 62 -4.75 -0.22 -18.90
CA TYR A 62 -4.37 -1.51 -19.46
C TYR A 62 -2.94 -1.55 -20.05
N TRP A 63 -2.26 -0.40 -20.09
CA TRP A 63 -0.82 -0.35 -20.36
C TRP A 63 0.02 -0.84 -19.16
N TYR A 64 -0.52 -0.79 -17.95
CA TYR A 64 0.19 -1.06 -16.70
C TYR A 64 -0.33 -2.27 -15.95
N PHE A 65 -1.63 -2.54 -16.05
CA PHE A 65 -2.30 -3.62 -15.31
C PHE A 65 -3.23 -4.41 -16.21
N LYS A 66 -3.17 -5.74 -16.10
CA LYS A 66 -4.02 -6.65 -16.89
C LYS A 66 -5.48 -6.60 -16.46
N SER A 67 -5.73 -6.34 -15.19
CA SER A 67 -7.06 -6.34 -14.59
C SER A 67 -7.08 -5.52 -13.29
N ARG A 68 -8.29 -5.25 -12.77
CA ARG A 68 -8.47 -4.72 -11.42
C ARG A 68 -7.77 -5.58 -10.37
N GLN A 69 -7.83 -6.91 -10.51
CA GLN A 69 -7.19 -7.83 -9.57
C GLN A 69 -5.67 -7.66 -9.57
N ASP A 70 -5.06 -7.51 -10.73
CA ASP A 70 -3.62 -7.26 -10.87
C ASP A 70 -3.19 -5.95 -10.14
N LEU A 71 -4.01 -4.90 -10.22
CA LEU A 71 -3.80 -3.67 -9.43
C LEU A 71 -3.93 -3.93 -7.92
N LEU A 72 -4.94 -4.68 -7.49
CA LEU A 72 -5.16 -5.00 -6.08
C LEU A 72 -4.03 -5.88 -5.52
N ASP A 73 -3.54 -6.84 -6.29
CA ASP A 73 -2.40 -7.67 -5.91
C ASP A 73 -1.11 -6.83 -5.78
N ALA A 74 -0.94 -5.85 -6.67
CA ALA A 74 0.18 -4.91 -6.60
C ALA A 74 0.10 -4.00 -5.35
N LEU A 75 -1.10 -3.57 -4.94
CA LEU A 75 -1.30 -2.81 -3.69
C LEU A 75 -0.95 -3.66 -2.46
N LEU A 76 -1.38 -4.92 -2.41
CA LEU A 76 -1.04 -5.84 -1.33
C LEU A 76 0.46 -6.11 -1.25
N LYS A 77 1.10 -6.27 -2.41
CA LYS A 77 2.56 -6.43 -2.49
C LYS A 77 3.28 -5.20 -1.93
N GLN A 78 2.87 -4.00 -2.35
CA GLN A 78 3.45 -2.74 -1.84
C GLN A 78 3.25 -2.60 -0.32
N TRP A 79 2.05 -2.94 0.20
CA TRP A 79 1.80 -2.95 1.63
C TRP A 79 2.72 -3.92 2.37
N GLU A 80 2.94 -5.13 1.85
CA GLU A 80 3.84 -6.11 2.47
C GLU A 80 5.30 -5.64 2.44
N GLU A 81 5.75 -5.10 1.30
CA GLU A 81 7.11 -4.57 1.12
C GLU A 81 7.40 -3.34 1.99
N THR A 82 6.41 -2.47 2.21
CA THR A 82 6.58 -1.30 3.07
C THR A 82 6.35 -1.64 4.54
N ASN A 83 5.15 -2.07 4.89
CA ASN A 83 4.76 -2.20 6.29
C ASN A 83 5.40 -3.39 6.97
N THR A 84 5.41 -4.57 6.33
CA THR A 84 5.98 -5.77 6.96
C THR A 84 7.49 -5.74 6.92
N ALA A 85 8.09 -5.45 5.77
CA ALA A 85 9.54 -5.40 5.67
C ALA A 85 10.13 -4.24 6.48
N GLY A 86 9.46 -3.08 6.53
CA GLY A 86 9.88 -1.95 7.36
C GLY A 86 9.97 -2.32 8.84
N MET A 87 8.92 -2.93 9.40
CA MET A 87 8.91 -3.35 10.80
C MET A 87 9.95 -4.43 11.09
N VAL A 88 10.07 -5.44 10.24
CA VAL A 88 11.08 -6.50 10.38
C VAL A 88 12.48 -5.91 10.36
N SER A 89 12.78 -5.01 9.42
CA SER A 89 14.06 -4.33 9.32
C SER A 89 14.42 -3.54 10.60
N MET A 90 13.45 -2.82 11.17
CA MET A 90 13.67 -2.07 12.41
C MET A 90 13.79 -2.96 13.63
N ALA A 91 13.08 -4.08 13.69
CA ALA A 91 13.23 -5.08 14.74
C ALA A 91 14.61 -5.80 14.67
N ASP A 92 15.11 -6.04 13.46
CA ASP A 92 16.41 -6.68 13.25
C ASP A 92 17.59 -5.69 13.31
N ALA A 93 17.33 -4.37 13.32
CA ALA A 93 18.38 -3.35 13.41
C ALA A 93 19.21 -3.47 14.70
N GLU A 94 20.50 -3.18 14.59
CA GLU A 94 21.39 -3.13 15.74
C GLU A 94 20.99 -2.00 16.70
N ALA A 95 21.06 -2.29 17.99
CA ALA A 95 20.84 -1.32 19.06
C ALA A 95 21.67 -1.73 20.30
N THR A 96 22.12 -0.74 21.06
CA THR A 96 22.97 -1.00 22.24
C THR A 96 22.19 -1.51 23.44
N THR A 97 20.89 -1.27 23.47
CA THR A 97 19.98 -1.69 24.57
C THR A 97 18.62 -2.10 24.01
N ILE A 98 17.92 -2.93 24.76
CA ILE A 98 16.53 -3.30 24.43
C ILE A 98 15.60 -2.08 24.30
N THR A 99 15.80 -1.06 25.12
CA THR A 99 15.04 0.19 25.01
C THR A 99 15.30 0.89 23.67
N ALA A 100 16.52 0.96 23.21
CA ALA A 100 16.85 1.54 21.91
C ALA A 100 16.27 0.72 20.75
N ALA A 101 16.28 -0.62 20.86
CA ALA A 101 15.64 -1.51 19.88
C ALA A 101 14.12 -1.29 19.81
N ILE A 102 13.44 -1.20 20.95
CA ILE A 102 12.00 -0.87 21.02
C ILE A 102 11.73 0.51 20.40
N CYS A 103 12.57 1.51 20.70
CA CYS A 103 12.43 2.84 20.10
C CYS A 103 12.58 2.81 18.57
N ASN A 104 13.42 1.95 18.00
CA ASN A 104 13.54 1.79 16.55
C ASN A 104 12.22 1.29 15.94
N VAL A 105 11.54 0.32 16.59
CA VAL A 105 10.24 -0.19 16.16
C VAL A 105 9.19 0.92 16.19
N PHE A 106 9.11 1.72 17.26
CA PHE A 106 8.18 2.85 17.32
C PHE A 106 8.47 3.94 16.30
N ARG A 107 9.75 4.22 16.01
CA ARG A 107 10.11 5.14 14.93
C ARG A 107 9.66 4.64 13.57
N CYS A 108 9.65 3.32 13.34
CA CYS A 108 9.11 2.74 12.12
C CYS A 108 7.63 3.09 11.96
N THR A 109 6.82 2.79 12.98
CA THR A 109 5.37 3.03 12.93
C THR A 109 4.99 4.52 12.91
N ALA A 110 5.86 5.38 13.42
CA ALA A 110 5.70 6.84 13.35
C ALA A 110 6.15 7.46 12.02
N ASN A 111 6.83 6.71 11.15
CA ASN A 111 7.31 7.19 9.85
C ASN A 111 6.47 6.62 8.70
N PRO A 112 5.64 7.44 8.02
CA PRO A 112 4.76 6.98 6.95
C PRO A 112 5.50 6.33 5.75
N ASN A 113 6.79 6.63 5.55
CA ASN A 113 7.61 6.02 4.51
C ASN A 113 8.06 4.59 4.86
N LEU A 114 8.05 4.22 6.13
CA LEU A 114 8.44 2.90 6.63
C LEU A 114 7.23 2.06 7.02
N PHE A 115 6.14 2.71 7.44
CA PHE A 115 4.91 2.04 7.85
C PHE A 115 3.70 2.96 7.59
N ASN A 116 2.90 2.61 6.59
CA ASN A 116 1.67 3.33 6.30
C ASN A 116 0.52 2.77 7.15
N THR A 117 0.26 3.39 8.29
CA THR A 117 -0.78 2.98 9.25
C THR A 117 -2.18 2.97 8.62
N ALA A 118 -2.52 3.98 7.83
CA ALA A 118 -3.84 4.06 7.18
C ALA A 118 -4.06 2.91 6.19
N LEU A 119 -3.02 2.57 5.42
CA LEU A 119 -3.05 1.42 4.52
C LEU A 119 -3.14 0.10 5.29
N ASP A 120 -2.44 -0.04 6.43
CA ASP A 120 -2.51 -1.24 7.26
C ASP A 120 -3.95 -1.47 7.76
N PHE A 121 -4.63 -0.44 8.25
CA PHE A 121 -6.03 -0.52 8.64
C PHE A 121 -6.95 -0.86 7.46
N ALA A 122 -6.74 -0.27 6.30
CA ALA A 122 -7.54 -0.55 5.10
C ALA A 122 -7.38 -2.02 4.64
N VAL A 123 -6.16 -2.58 4.70
CA VAL A 123 -5.90 -4.00 4.40
C VAL A 123 -6.55 -4.90 5.45
N ARG A 124 -6.53 -4.54 6.74
CA ARG A 124 -7.23 -5.28 7.80
C ARG A 124 -8.75 -5.30 7.63
N ASP A 125 -9.35 -4.18 7.22
CA ASP A 125 -10.78 -4.17 6.87
C ASP A 125 -11.09 -5.01 5.65
N TRP A 126 -10.27 -4.93 4.62
CA TRP A 126 -10.41 -5.78 3.43
C TRP A 126 -10.28 -7.27 3.78
N ALA A 127 -9.36 -7.66 4.65
CA ALA A 127 -9.17 -9.03 5.11
C ALA A 127 -10.42 -9.64 5.79
N ARG A 128 -11.30 -8.82 6.34
CA ARG A 128 -12.58 -9.27 6.94
C ARG A 128 -13.53 -9.88 5.91
N ARG A 129 -13.39 -9.51 4.64
CA ARG A 129 -14.28 -9.89 3.54
C ARG A 129 -13.61 -10.76 2.48
N SER A 130 -12.29 -11.01 2.61
CA SER A 130 -11.49 -11.75 1.63
C SER A 130 -10.59 -12.77 2.31
N GLY A 131 -10.88 -14.06 2.10
CA GLY A 131 -10.07 -15.15 2.63
C GLY A 131 -8.59 -15.10 2.19
N PRO A 132 -8.29 -14.88 0.90
CA PRO A 132 -6.90 -14.72 0.45
C PRO A 132 -6.16 -13.58 1.12
N VAL A 133 -6.81 -12.40 1.29
CA VAL A 133 -6.20 -11.24 1.96
C VAL A 133 -6.03 -11.51 3.46
N ARG A 134 -7.00 -12.22 4.08
CA ARG A 134 -6.88 -12.68 5.46
C ARG A 134 -5.63 -13.54 5.65
N SER A 135 -5.44 -14.53 4.79
CA SER A 135 -4.28 -15.42 4.87
C SER A 135 -2.95 -14.67 4.66
N LEU A 136 -2.93 -13.66 3.80
CA LEU A 136 -1.76 -12.78 3.62
C LEU A 136 -1.49 -11.96 4.89
N LEU A 137 -2.52 -11.35 5.46
CA LEU A 137 -2.44 -10.57 6.69
C LEU A 137 -1.92 -11.42 7.85
N ASP A 138 -2.48 -12.62 8.06
CA ASP A 138 -2.09 -13.52 9.13
C ASP A 138 -0.61 -13.92 9.02
N ARG A 139 -0.11 -14.19 7.79
CA ARG A 139 1.32 -14.46 7.57
C ARG A 139 2.20 -13.24 7.84
N SER A 140 1.75 -12.06 7.44
CA SER A 140 2.49 -10.81 7.66
C SER A 140 2.55 -10.46 9.15
N ASP A 141 1.44 -10.61 9.88
CA ASP A 141 1.38 -10.40 11.33
C ASP A 141 2.29 -11.40 12.06
N HIS A 142 2.31 -12.67 11.63
CA HIS A 142 3.21 -13.68 12.19
C HIS A 142 4.69 -13.31 11.99
N ARG A 143 5.09 -12.92 10.77
CA ARG A 143 6.47 -12.48 10.47
C ARG A 143 6.90 -11.28 11.32
N ARG A 144 6.01 -10.31 11.51
CA ARG A 144 6.26 -9.13 12.35
C ARG A 144 6.46 -9.53 13.81
N MET A 145 5.57 -10.37 14.37
CA MET A 145 5.68 -10.87 15.75
C MET A 145 6.92 -11.73 15.97
N GLU A 146 7.30 -12.58 15.01
CA GLU A 146 8.53 -13.35 15.08
C GLU A 146 9.78 -12.45 15.09
N ALA A 147 9.83 -11.41 14.25
CA ALA A 147 10.94 -10.46 14.25
C ALA A 147 11.06 -9.72 15.58
N LEU A 148 9.94 -9.29 16.17
CA LEU A 148 9.92 -8.69 17.50
C LEU A 148 10.35 -9.68 18.58
N SER A 149 9.95 -10.94 18.50
CA SER A 149 10.39 -11.98 19.47
C SER A 149 11.91 -12.20 19.38
N ARG A 150 12.46 -12.34 18.16
CA ARG A 150 13.91 -12.43 17.97
C ARG A 150 14.63 -11.20 18.50
N MET A 151 14.05 -10.00 18.33
CA MET A 151 14.61 -8.78 18.91
C MET A 151 14.78 -8.92 20.43
N PHE A 152 13.76 -9.35 21.17
CA PHE A 152 13.86 -9.55 22.61
C PHE A 152 14.88 -10.64 22.97
N GLN A 153 14.92 -11.77 22.24
CA GLN A 153 15.87 -12.86 22.49
C GLN A 153 17.34 -12.41 22.36
N ARG A 154 17.67 -11.46 21.47
CA ARG A 154 19.02 -10.88 21.36
C ARG A 154 19.48 -10.14 22.62
N TYR A 155 18.56 -9.82 23.53
CA TYR A 155 18.84 -9.20 24.83
C TYR A 155 18.60 -10.16 26.01
N ASP A 156 18.83 -11.46 25.77
CA ASP A 156 18.77 -12.54 26.78
C ASP A 156 17.39 -12.78 27.41
N TYR A 157 16.30 -12.32 26.77
CA TYR A 157 14.96 -12.70 27.23
C TYR A 157 14.68 -14.17 26.87
N PRO A 158 14.20 -14.99 27.84
CA PRO A 158 13.76 -16.35 27.55
C PRO A 158 12.65 -16.38 26.49
N GLU A 159 12.60 -17.46 25.70
CA GLU A 159 11.68 -17.57 24.56
C GLU A 159 10.23 -17.20 24.87
N PHE A 160 9.68 -17.75 25.95
CA PHE A 160 8.30 -17.48 26.36
C PHE A 160 8.06 -15.99 26.70
N GLU A 161 9.02 -15.38 27.40
CA GLU A 161 8.94 -13.96 27.75
C GLU A 161 9.11 -13.08 26.53
N ALA A 162 10.05 -13.41 25.64
CA ALA A 162 10.27 -12.70 24.38
C ALA A 162 9.01 -12.71 23.49
N GLN A 163 8.37 -13.87 23.34
CA GLN A 163 7.12 -14.01 22.59
C GLN A 163 5.97 -13.18 23.21
N THR A 164 5.87 -13.19 24.53
CA THR A 164 4.83 -12.43 25.26
C THR A 164 5.04 -10.92 25.08
N ARG A 165 6.27 -10.44 25.26
CA ARG A 165 6.65 -9.03 25.07
C ARG A 165 6.46 -8.59 23.63
N ALA A 166 6.81 -9.43 22.65
CA ALA A 166 6.59 -9.17 21.24
C ALA A 166 5.10 -8.97 20.90
N LYS A 167 4.22 -9.82 21.44
CA LYS A 167 2.76 -9.67 21.27
C LYS A 167 2.25 -8.38 21.89
N VAL A 168 2.67 -8.05 23.11
CA VAL A 168 2.27 -6.79 23.77
C VAL A 168 2.71 -5.61 22.93
N LEU A 169 3.99 -5.55 22.52
CA LEU A 169 4.53 -4.48 21.71
C LEU A 169 3.78 -4.35 20.36
N TYR A 170 3.47 -5.50 19.74
CA TYR A 170 2.78 -5.54 18.46
C TYR A 170 1.34 -5.00 18.54
N TYR A 171 0.59 -5.34 19.56
CA TYR A 171 -0.82 -4.92 19.71
C TYR A 171 -0.99 -3.53 20.34
N MET A 172 0.09 -2.91 20.81
CA MET A 172 0.08 -1.53 21.34
C MET A 172 0.37 -0.45 20.27
N GLN A 173 0.62 -0.83 19.02
CA GLN A 173 0.95 0.09 17.91
C GLN A 173 -0.26 0.70 17.23
#